data_f73a340a8960a604f551127af006da88
#
_entry.id   f73a340a8960a604f551127af006da88
#
_cell.length_a   1.000
_cell.length_b   1.000
_cell.length_c   1.000
_cell.angle_alpha   90.00
_cell.angle_beta   90.00
_cell.angle_gamma   90.00
#
_symmetry.space_group_name_H-M   'P 1'
#
loop_
_entity.id
_entity.type
_entity.pdbx_description
1 polymer ?
#
loop_
_entity_poly.entity_id
_entity_poly.type
_entity_poly.pdbx_seq_one_letter_code
_entity_poly.pdbx_strand_id
1 'polypeptide(L)'
;MVQQRRSGVWGRLPNATQRQYLRTGFIDFIPAMVATAVWAFVTGIAMVKSGLTESIATAMTLMVYAGSAQLTSLPLIESNAPLWLIFAAGFIVNIRFIIFGAALYPFFRHLSFFKRLVLGYITTDMVFVLFMKRYAESKQRSSSEHVWYFLGVVVPGWFTWQAFSLLGIYFGAMISDAWSLEYAAMLALLAILLPLVVNRPLMVCLIVAGAIAWVGQLLPLRLGLVLAVIGGVVAGVVVEQLQNKRKAP
;
A
#
# COMPACT_ATOMS: atom_id res chain seq x y z
N MET A 1 15.08 -36.09 -18.15
CA MET A 1 14.05 -35.13 -18.60
C MET A 1 12.76 -35.39 -17.82
N VAL A 2 12.55 -34.71 -16.73
CA VAL A 2 11.29 -34.80 -15.94
C VAL A 2 10.34 -33.76 -16.51
N GLN A 3 9.35 -34.24 -17.21
CA GLN A 3 8.24 -33.42 -17.75
C GLN A 3 7.43 -32.85 -16.57
N GLN A 4 7.74 -31.64 -16.14
CA GLN A 4 6.95 -30.89 -15.17
C GLN A 4 5.57 -30.63 -15.79
N ARG A 5 4.59 -31.49 -15.45
CA ARG A 5 3.19 -31.27 -15.79
C ARG A 5 2.83 -29.85 -15.34
N ARG A 6 2.43 -29.03 -16.28
CA ARG A 6 1.78 -27.73 -16.08
C ARG A 6 0.45 -27.95 -15.36
N SER A 7 0.49 -28.22 -14.06
CA SER A 7 -0.71 -28.29 -13.23
C SER A 7 -1.18 -26.88 -12.99
N GLY A 8 -2.28 -26.52 -13.65
CA GLY A 8 -2.91 -25.22 -13.43
C GLY A 8 -3.23 -25.06 -11.94
N VAL A 9 -2.66 -24.06 -11.31
CA VAL A 9 -2.87 -23.70 -9.90
C VAL A 9 -4.34 -23.34 -9.62
N TRP A 10 -5.08 -23.00 -10.66
CA TRP A 10 -6.48 -22.57 -10.59
C TRP A 10 -7.39 -23.65 -11.18
N GLY A 11 -8.30 -24.19 -10.38
CA GLY A 11 -9.31 -25.16 -10.81
C GLY A 11 -9.22 -26.54 -10.17
N ARG A 12 -8.24 -26.77 -9.28
CA ARG A 12 -8.18 -27.98 -8.43
C ARG A 12 -8.01 -27.59 -6.98
N LEU A 13 -8.64 -28.34 -6.08
CA LEU A 13 -8.42 -28.19 -4.64
C LEU A 13 -6.92 -28.33 -4.33
N PRO A 14 -6.37 -27.52 -3.39
CA PRO A 14 -4.98 -27.60 -3.01
C PRO A 14 -4.66 -28.99 -2.43
N ASN A 15 -3.53 -29.58 -2.86
CA ASN A 15 -3.02 -30.81 -2.26
C ASN A 15 -2.48 -30.55 -0.84
N ALA A 16 -2.10 -31.61 -0.09
CA ALA A 16 -1.66 -31.47 1.29
C ALA A 16 -0.51 -30.48 1.47
N THR A 17 0.50 -30.52 0.59
CA THR A 17 1.65 -29.61 0.60
C THR A 17 1.22 -28.18 0.31
N GLN A 18 0.36 -27.95 -0.66
CA GLN A 18 -0.16 -26.64 -1.02
C GLN A 18 -1.00 -26.01 0.10
N ARG A 19 -1.80 -26.83 0.81
CA ARG A 19 -2.55 -26.41 2.01
C ARG A 19 -1.61 -25.98 3.13
N GLN A 20 -0.48 -26.67 3.28
CA GLN A 20 0.53 -26.28 4.27
C GLN A 20 1.12 -24.90 3.98
N TYR A 21 1.49 -24.60 2.72
CA TYR A 21 2.01 -23.27 2.35
C TYR A 21 0.95 -22.18 2.51
N LEU A 22 -0.30 -22.43 2.13
CA LEU A 22 -1.41 -21.51 2.34
C LEU A 22 -1.61 -21.23 3.84
N ARG A 23 -1.61 -22.27 4.67
CA ARG A 23 -1.71 -22.12 6.13
C ARG A 23 -0.53 -21.33 6.70
N THR A 24 0.68 -21.59 6.22
CA THR A 24 1.87 -20.87 6.66
C THR A 24 1.76 -19.37 6.32
N GLY A 25 1.34 -19.03 5.10
CA GLY A 25 1.11 -17.63 4.71
C GLY A 25 0.05 -16.95 5.58
N PHE A 26 -1.03 -17.66 5.89
CA PHE A 26 -2.06 -17.17 6.81
C PHE A 26 -1.51 -16.88 8.21
N ILE A 27 -0.75 -17.81 8.77
CA ILE A 27 -0.15 -17.66 10.12
C ILE A 27 0.86 -16.50 10.13
N ASP A 28 1.70 -16.39 9.11
CA ASP A 28 2.69 -15.31 9.00
C ASP A 28 2.01 -13.92 8.87
N PHE A 29 0.76 -13.87 8.36
CA PHE A 29 -0.01 -12.63 8.25
C PHE A 29 -0.71 -12.22 9.56
N ILE A 30 -0.97 -13.13 10.50
CA ILE A 30 -1.71 -12.83 11.74
C ILE A 30 -1.17 -11.60 12.48
N PRO A 31 0.14 -11.42 12.70
CA PRO A 31 0.65 -10.23 13.38
C PRO A 31 0.35 -8.93 12.63
N ALA A 32 0.33 -8.98 11.31
CA ALA A 32 0.04 -7.83 10.46
C ALA A 32 -1.46 -7.53 10.34
N MET A 33 -2.31 -8.50 10.65
CA MET A 33 -3.77 -8.39 10.53
C MET A 33 -4.32 -7.25 11.39
N VAL A 34 -3.85 -7.11 12.62
CA VAL A 34 -4.30 -6.04 13.54
C VAL A 34 -3.95 -4.66 12.97
N ALA A 35 -2.72 -4.47 12.52
CA ALA A 35 -2.29 -3.20 11.92
C ALA A 35 -3.09 -2.88 10.65
N THR A 36 -3.33 -3.90 9.80
CA THR A 36 -4.15 -3.76 8.59
C THR A 36 -5.59 -3.41 8.93
N ALA A 37 -6.17 -4.03 9.96
CA ALA A 37 -7.53 -3.76 10.41
C ALA A 37 -7.70 -2.32 10.90
N VAL A 38 -6.80 -1.86 11.75
CA VAL A 38 -6.81 -0.47 12.26
C VAL A 38 -6.65 0.52 11.11
N TRP A 39 -5.71 0.27 10.21
CA TRP A 39 -5.49 1.15 9.06
C TRP A 39 -6.72 1.20 8.14
N ALA A 40 -7.30 0.05 7.80
CA ALA A 40 -8.50 -0.03 6.99
C ALA A 40 -9.67 0.71 7.63
N PHE A 41 -9.90 0.51 8.94
CA PHE A 41 -10.96 1.16 9.69
C PHE A 41 -10.83 2.70 9.66
N VAL A 42 -9.64 3.21 9.95
CA VAL A 42 -9.37 4.65 9.91
C VAL A 42 -9.51 5.21 8.49
N THR A 43 -9.07 4.46 7.47
CA THR A 43 -9.25 4.87 6.06
C THR A 43 -10.75 4.95 5.71
N GLY A 44 -11.57 4.01 6.19
CA GLY A 44 -13.02 4.05 6.00
C GLY A 44 -13.66 5.29 6.60
N ILE A 45 -13.33 5.62 7.86
CA ILE A 45 -13.79 6.86 8.51
C ILE A 45 -13.34 8.09 7.72
N ALA A 46 -12.08 8.15 7.33
CA ALA A 46 -11.50 9.27 6.60
C ALA A 46 -12.23 9.54 5.27
N MET A 47 -12.60 8.49 4.53
CA MET A 47 -13.33 8.64 3.27
C MET A 47 -14.67 9.36 3.46
N VAL A 48 -15.47 8.97 4.46
CA VAL A 48 -16.76 9.61 4.73
C VAL A 48 -16.58 11.02 5.28
N LYS A 49 -15.62 11.23 6.18
CA LYS A 49 -15.35 12.57 6.76
C LYS A 49 -14.75 13.57 5.76
N SER A 50 -14.15 13.10 4.68
CA SER A 50 -13.73 13.93 3.54
C SER A 50 -14.87 14.25 2.55
N GLY A 51 -16.13 14.02 2.94
CA GLY A 51 -17.30 14.36 2.14
C GLY A 51 -17.71 13.33 1.08
N LEU A 52 -17.10 12.15 1.06
CA LEU A 52 -17.58 11.07 0.20
C LEU A 52 -18.86 10.46 0.76
N THR A 53 -19.83 10.21 -0.11
CA THR A 53 -21.00 9.42 0.27
C THR A 53 -20.59 7.98 0.60
N GLU A 54 -21.35 7.30 1.47
CA GLU A 54 -21.09 5.90 1.83
C GLU A 54 -20.96 4.98 0.60
N SER A 55 -21.80 5.21 -0.42
CA SER A 55 -21.77 4.43 -1.66
C SER A 55 -20.47 4.64 -2.44
N ILE A 56 -19.99 5.89 -2.55
CA ILE A 56 -18.74 6.22 -3.24
C ILE A 56 -17.55 5.68 -2.43
N ALA A 57 -17.55 5.85 -1.11
CA ALA A 57 -16.51 5.31 -0.24
C ALA A 57 -16.44 3.77 -0.32
N THR A 58 -17.60 3.09 -0.34
CA THR A 58 -17.69 1.64 -0.54
C THR A 58 -17.14 1.22 -1.91
N ALA A 59 -17.54 1.90 -2.98
CA ALA A 59 -16.99 1.63 -4.31
C ALA A 59 -15.48 1.86 -4.35
N MET A 60 -15.01 2.92 -3.72
CA MET A 60 -13.58 3.24 -3.65
C MET A 60 -12.78 2.15 -2.92
N THR A 61 -13.25 1.64 -1.77
CA THR A 61 -12.52 0.58 -1.06
C THR A 61 -12.52 -0.76 -1.80
N LEU A 62 -13.60 -1.08 -2.52
CA LEU A 62 -13.70 -2.33 -3.28
C LEU A 62 -12.84 -2.29 -4.56
N MET A 63 -12.78 -1.15 -5.24
CA MET A 63 -12.09 -1.01 -6.53
C MET A 63 -10.63 -0.59 -6.38
N VAL A 64 -10.30 0.21 -5.37
CA VAL A 64 -8.95 0.76 -5.14
C VAL A 64 -8.37 0.12 -3.89
N TYR A 65 -7.80 -1.07 -4.04
CA TYR A 65 -7.15 -1.79 -2.93
C TYR A 65 -5.74 -1.23 -2.65
N ALA A 66 -5.67 0.06 -2.32
CA ALA A 66 -4.41 0.80 -2.08
C ALA A 66 -4.64 1.94 -1.08
N GLY A 67 -4.64 1.63 0.22
CA GLY A 67 -4.98 2.57 1.29
C GLY A 67 -4.20 3.88 1.28
N SER A 68 -2.91 3.86 0.97
CA SER A 68 -2.11 5.08 0.85
C SER A 68 -2.56 5.97 -0.32
N ALA A 69 -2.95 5.38 -1.46
CA ALA A 69 -3.47 6.16 -2.59
C ALA A 69 -4.86 6.72 -2.26
N GLN A 70 -5.70 5.93 -1.58
CA GLN A 70 -7.00 6.41 -1.08
C GLN A 70 -6.81 7.64 -0.19
N LEU A 71 -6.04 7.53 0.89
CA LEU A 71 -5.80 8.62 1.84
C LEU A 71 -5.14 9.84 1.20
N THR A 72 -4.20 9.65 0.27
CA THR A 72 -3.55 10.76 -0.45
C THR A 72 -4.52 11.51 -1.36
N SER A 73 -5.51 10.83 -1.94
CA SER A 73 -6.49 11.45 -2.81
C SER A 73 -7.60 12.20 -2.08
N LEU A 74 -7.93 11.85 -0.82
CA LEU A 74 -9.02 12.47 -0.07
C LEU A 74 -8.92 14.00 0.06
N PRO A 75 -7.79 14.60 0.47
CA PRO A 75 -7.68 16.06 0.55
C PRO A 75 -7.80 16.75 -0.81
N LEU A 76 -7.41 16.08 -1.89
CA LEU A 76 -7.55 16.59 -3.25
C LEU A 76 -9.01 16.55 -3.71
N ILE A 77 -9.73 15.48 -3.38
CA ILE A 77 -11.17 15.33 -3.65
C ILE A 77 -11.96 16.39 -2.90
N GLU A 78 -11.73 16.51 -1.58
CA GLU A 78 -12.38 17.50 -0.71
C GLU A 78 -12.21 18.94 -1.23
N SER A 79 -11.02 19.25 -1.74
CA SER A 79 -10.72 20.58 -2.30
C SER A 79 -11.16 20.77 -3.75
N ASN A 80 -11.90 19.83 -4.33
CA ASN A 80 -12.31 19.83 -5.74
C ASN A 80 -11.12 20.03 -6.70
N ALA A 81 -9.99 19.40 -6.40
CA ALA A 81 -8.81 19.45 -7.26
C ALA A 81 -9.12 18.81 -8.64
N PRO A 82 -8.45 19.26 -9.72
CA PRO A 82 -8.62 18.68 -11.03
C PRO A 82 -8.33 17.17 -11.04
N LEU A 83 -9.12 16.39 -11.78
CA LEU A 83 -9.01 14.92 -11.82
C LEU A 83 -7.59 14.42 -12.18
N TRP A 84 -6.90 15.11 -13.08
CA TRP A 84 -5.54 14.75 -13.46
C TRP A 84 -4.56 14.83 -12.27
N LEU A 85 -4.77 15.77 -11.34
CA LEU A 85 -3.92 15.92 -10.15
C LEU A 85 -4.20 14.79 -9.15
N ILE A 86 -5.47 14.42 -8.95
CA ILE A 86 -5.86 13.27 -8.12
C ILE A 86 -5.24 11.99 -8.69
N PHE A 87 -5.35 11.79 -10.01
CA PHE A 87 -4.74 10.65 -10.69
C PHE A 87 -3.21 10.64 -10.55
N ALA A 88 -2.55 11.78 -10.77
CA ALA A 88 -1.10 11.89 -10.64
C ALA A 88 -0.62 11.59 -9.21
N ALA A 89 -1.31 12.10 -8.19
CA ALA A 89 -0.99 11.82 -6.79
C ALA A 89 -1.11 10.31 -6.48
N GLY A 90 -2.22 9.69 -6.86
CA GLY A 90 -2.43 8.25 -6.69
C GLY A 90 -1.39 7.41 -7.46
N PHE A 91 -1.05 7.81 -8.68
CA PHE A 91 -0.04 7.14 -9.50
C PHE A 91 1.35 7.22 -8.85
N ILE A 92 1.78 8.39 -8.41
CA ILE A 92 3.09 8.60 -7.77
C ILE A 92 3.22 7.74 -6.52
N VAL A 93 2.20 7.71 -5.67
CA VAL A 93 2.21 6.88 -4.46
C VAL A 93 2.29 5.38 -4.79
N ASN A 94 1.67 4.96 -5.89
CA ASN A 94 1.61 3.56 -6.31
C ASN A 94 2.81 3.13 -7.19
N ILE A 95 3.73 4.02 -7.56
CA ILE A 95 4.94 3.68 -8.34
C ILE A 95 5.75 2.54 -7.69
N ARG A 96 5.74 2.45 -6.36
CA ARG A 96 6.39 1.36 -5.61
C ARG A 96 5.92 -0.03 -6.02
N PHE A 97 4.67 -0.18 -6.48
CA PHE A 97 4.16 -1.49 -6.95
C PHE A 97 4.83 -1.95 -8.24
N ILE A 98 5.40 -1.05 -9.04
CA ILE A 98 6.25 -1.40 -10.19
C ILE A 98 7.52 -2.11 -9.70
N ILE A 99 8.14 -1.59 -8.64
CA ILE A 99 9.33 -2.18 -8.01
C ILE A 99 8.99 -3.55 -7.40
N PHE A 100 7.87 -3.63 -6.68
CA PHE A 100 7.38 -4.90 -6.12
C PHE A 100 7.10 -5.93 -7.21
N GLY A 101 6.45 -5.51 -8.30
CA GLY A 101 6.19 -6.37 -9.46
C GLY A 101 7.48 -6.90 -10.09
N ALA A 102 8.48 -6.05 -10.26
CA ALA A 102 9.78 -6.45 -10.78
C ALA A 102 10.49 -7.46 -9.87
N ALA A 103 10.49 -7.24 -8.55
CA ALA A 103 11.10 -8.13 -7.57
C ALA A 103 10.36 -9.48 -7.44
N LEU A 104 9.03 -9.48 -7.57
CA LEU A 104 8.20 -10.68 -7.51
C LEU A 104 8.18 -11.47 -8.83
N TYR A 105 8.51 -10.83 -9.97
CA TYR A 105 8.44 -11.45 -11.29
C TYR A 105 9.18 -12.79 -11.40
N PRO A 106 10.40 -12.98 -10.90
CA PRO A 106 11.13 -14.26 -11.00
C PRO A 106 10.37 -15.44 -10.36
N PHE A 107 9.55 -15.19 -9.34
CA PHE A 107 8.78 -16.20 -8.63
C PHE A 107 7.50 -16.59 -9.35
N PHE A 108 6.88 -15.66 -10.07
CA PHE A 108 5.58 -15.82 -10.72
C PHE A 108 5.63 -15.89 -12.25
N ARG A 109 6.81 -15.81 -12.88
CA ARG A 109 6.96 -15.81 -14.35
C ARG A 109 6.37 -17.04 -15.06
N HIS A 110 6.20 -18.16 -14.33
CA HIS A 110 5.60 -19.39 -14.87
C HIS A 110 4.07 -19.31 -15.03
N LEU A 111 3.44 -18.31 -14.43
CA LEU A 111 2.02 -18.07 -14.55
C LEU A 111 1.70 -17.32 -15.86
N SER A 112 0.45 -17.51 -16.36
CA SER A 112 -0.05 -16.73 -17.49
C SER A 112 -0.10 -15.22 -17.15
N PHE A 113 -0.06 -14.38 -18.18
CA PHE A 113 -0.09 -12.92 -18.01
C PHE A 113 -1.27 -12.44 -17.15
N PHE A 114 -2.48 -12.94 -17.42
CA PHE A 114 -3.67 -12.55 -16.68
C PHE A 114 -3.57 -12.90 -15.18
N LYS A 115 -3.05 -14.10 -14.85
CA LYS A 115 -2.84 -14.50 -13.44
C LYS A 115 -1.84 -13.60 -12.73
N ARG A 116 -0.76 -13.22 -13.41
CA ARG A 116 0.20 -12.26 -12.85
C ARG A 116 -0.40 -10.88 -12.63
N LEU A 117 -1.27 -10.44 -13.55
CA LEU A 117 -1.98 -9.17 -13.40
C LEU A 117 -2.87 -9.17 -12.15
N VAL A 118 -3.64 -10.24 -11.95
CA VAL A 118 -4.49 -10.41 -10.76
C VAL A 118 -3.65 -10.43 -9.48
N LEU A 119 -2.56 -11.21 -9.45
CA LEU A 119 -1.66 -11.23 -8.29
C LEU A 119 -1.03 -9.85 -8.03
N GLY A 120 -0.65 -9.12 -9.08
CA GLY A 120 -0.14 -7.76 -8.96
C GLY A 120 -1.17 -6.78 -8.37
N TYR A 121 -2.42 -6.86 -8.83
CA TYR A 121 -3.50 -6.02 -8.32
C TYR A 121 -3.76 -6.22 -6.81
N ILE A 122 -3.72 -7.46 -6.35
CA ILE A 122 -3.94 -7.78 -4.93
C ILE A 122 -2.68 -7.70 -4.07
N THR A 123 -1.52 -7.31 -4.65
CA THR A 123 -0.27 -7.13 -3.89
C THR A 123 -0.35 -5.86 -3.05
N THR A 124 0.03 -5.97 -1.78
CA THR A 124 0.20 -4.83 -0.88
C THR A 124 1.63 -4.79 -0.34
N ASP A 125 1.99 -3.69 0.33
CA ASP A 125 3.30 -3.54 0.99
C ASP A 125 3.56 -4.71 1.94
N MET A 126 2.57 -5.07 2.76
CA MET A 126 2.69 -6.14 3.75
C MET A 126 2.88 -7.51 3.09
N VAL A 127 2.14 -7.78 2.02
CA VAL A 127 2.27 -9.01 1.23
C VAL A 127 3.69 -9.12 0.65
N PHE A 128 4.19 -8.02 0.09
CA PHE A 128 5.53 -7.96 -0.47
C PHE A 128 6.60 -8.23 0.60
N VAL A 129 6.52 -7.54 1.74
CA VAL A 129 7.48 -7.69 2.84
C VAL A 129 7.51 -9.12 3.38
N LEU A 130 6.35 -9.72 3.66
CA LEU A 130 6.26 -11.09 4.18
C LEU A 130 6.77 -12.11 3.16
N PHE A 131 6.42 -11.94 1.89
CA PHE A 131 6.89 -12.82 0.82
C PHE A 131 8.40 -12.73 0.64
N MET A 132 8.97 -11.53 0.57
CA MET A 132 10.40 -11.33 0.39
C MET A 132 11.19 -11.76 1.61
N LYS A 133 10.70 -11.52 2.84
CA LYS A 133 11.32 -12.02 4.07
C LYS A 133 11.54 -13.54 4.02
N ARG A 134 10.62 -14.27 3.40
CA ARG A 134 10.68 -15.75 3.35
C ARG A 134 11.47 -16.28 2.15
N TYR A 135 11.36 -15.63 0.99
CA TYR A 135 11.81 -16.20 -0.27
C TYR A 135 12.89 -15.41 -1.01
N ALA A 136 13.35 -14.23 -0.50
CA ALA A 136 14.35 -13.42 -1.20
C ALA A 136 15.63 -14.20 -1.50
N GLU A 137 16.10 -15.02 -0.55
CA GLU A 137 17.33 -15.81 -0.67
C GLU A 137 17.09 -17.21 -1.27
N SER A 138 15.85 -17.57 -1.56
CA SER A 138 15.53 -18.87 -2.13
C SER A 138 16.16 -19.03 -3.51
N LYS A 139 16.93 -20.11 -3.70
CA LYS A 139 17.48 -20.49 -5.00
C LYS A 139 16.40 -21.02 -5.95
N GLN A 140 15.31 -21.56 -5.40
CA GLN A 140 14.19 -22.05 -6.17
C GLN A 140 13.31 -20.87 -6.59
N ARG A 141 13.05 -20.78 -7.88
CA ARG A 141 12.17 -19.77 -8.50
C ARG A 141 11.02 -20.49 -9.22
N SER A 142 9.90 -19.80 -9.39
CA SER A 142 8.77 -20.32 -10.19
C SER A 142 8.16 -21.63 -9.65
N SER A 143 7.99 -21.75 -8.32
CA SER A 143 7.33 -22.89 -7.66
C SER A 143 5.85 -22.62 -7.41
N SER A 144 5.05 -23.68 -7.46
CA SER A 144 3.65 -23.67 -7.00
C SER A 144 3.50 -23.25 -5.54
N GLU A 145 4.50 -23.56 -4.70
CA GLU A 145 4.55 -23.23 -3.28
C GLU A 145 4.51 -21.73 -3.04
N HIS A 146 5.24 -20.96 -3.87
CA HIS A 146 5.24 -19.49 -3.80
C HIS A 146 3.84 -18.91 -3.99
N VAL A 147 3.08 -19.47 -4.94
CA VAL A 147 1.72 -19.01 -5.21
C VAL A 147 0.80 -19.30 -4.04
N TRP A 148 0.86 -20.51 -3.47
CA TRP A 148 0.00 -20.87 -2.35
C TRP A 148 0.33 -20.12 -1.05
N TYR A 149 1.62 -19.90 -0.78
CA TYR A 149 2.02 -19.02 0.32
C TYR A 149 1.51 -17.59 0.11
N PHE A 150 1.73 -17.04 -1.09
CA PHE A 150 1.27 -15.69 -1.44
C PHE A 150 -0.25 -15.55 -1.25
N LEU A 151 -1.02 -16.53 -1.74
CA LEU A 151 -2.47 -16.54 -1.52
C LEU A 151 -2.84 -16.64 -0.04
N GLY A 152 -2.07 -17.38 0.74
CA GLY A 152 -2.23 -17.48 2.20
C GLY A 152 -2.07 -16.15 2.92
N VAL A 153 -1.24 -15.24 2.42
CA VAL A 153 -1.07 -13.89 2.95
C VAL A 153 -2.14 -12.93 2.41
N VAL A 154 -2.34 -12.94 1.10
CA VAL A 154 -3.18 -11.97 0.39
C VAL A 154 -4.66 -12.12 0.71
N VAL A 155 -5.18 -13.36 0.72
CA VAL A 155 -6.62 -13.57 0.91
C VAL A 155 -7.11 -13.04 2.26
N PRO A 156 -6.51 -13.42 3.40
CA PRO A 156 -6.92 -12.86 4.69
C PRO A 156 -6.66 -11.35 4.75
N GLY A 157 -5.60 -10.85 4.11
CA GLY A 157 -5.30 -9.42 4.02
C GLY A 157 -6.42 -8.64 3.34
N TRP A 158 -6.90 -9.13 2.20
CA TRP A 158 -7.99 -8.52 1.46
C TRP A 158 -9.30 -8.52 2.27
N PHE A 159 -9.65 -9.66 2.86
CA PHE A 159 -10.86 -9.74 3.70
C PHE A 159 -10.78 -8.82 4.93
N THR A 160 -9.64 -8.78 5.59
CA THR A 160 -9.42 -7.87 6.72
C THR A 160 -9.58 -6.41 6.29
N TRP A 161 -8.96 -6.02 5.18
CA TRP A 161 -9.08 -4.67 4.63
C TRP A 161 -10.53 -4.31 4.32
N GLN A 162 -11.25 -5.15 3.56
CA GLN A 162 -12.62 -4.86 3.18
C GLN A 162 -13.56 -4.81 4.39
N ALA A 163 -13.47 -5.78 5.30
CA ALA A 163 -14.32 -5.80 6.49
C ALA A 163 -14.13 -4.56 7.35
N PHE A 164 -12.89 -4.19 7.65
CA PHE A 164 -12.62 -3.06 8.55
C PHE A 164 -12.81 -1.71 7.87
N SER A 165 -12.53 -1.56 6.57
CA SER A 165 -12.83 -0.31 5.87
C SER A 165 -14.34 -0.07 5.74
N LEU A 166 -15.14 -1.12 5.47
CA LEU A 166 -16.61 -1.02 5.46
C LEU A 166 -17.16 -0.68 6.86
N LEU A 167 -16.61 -1.31 7.90
CA LEU A 167 -16.95 -0.91 9.28
C LEU A 167 -16.59 0.56 9.54
N GLY A 168 -15.40 1.00 9.10
CA GLY A 168 -14.98 2.40 9.21
C GLY A 168 -15.92 3.38 8.48
N ILE A 169 -16.38 3.03 7.27
CA ILE A 169 -17.35 3.81 6.51
C ILE A 169 -18.67 3.92 7.30
N TYR A 170 -19.20 2.79 7.76
CA TYR A 170 -20.46 2.75 8.51
C TYR A 170 -20.38 3.56 9.81
N PHE A 171 -19.35 3.34 10.62
CA PHE A 171 -19.17 4.10 11.86
C PHE A 171 -18.87 5.57 11.60
N GLY A 172 -18.07 5.88 10.57
CA GLY A 172 -17.79 7.25 10.17
C GLY A 172 -19.03 8.06 9.81
N ALA A 173 -20.02 7.42 9.18
CA ALA A 173 -21.30 8.04 8.85
C ALA A 173 -22.16 8.32 10.10
N MET A 174 -22.04 7.49 11.14
CA MET A 174 -22.82 7.63 12.38
C MET A 174 -22.23 8.67 13.36
N ILE A 175 -20.94 8.95 13.29
CA ILE A 175 -20.27 9.84 14.23
C ILE A 175 -20.55 11.29 13.86
N SER A 176 -21.07 12.08 14.84
CA SER A 176 -21.30 13.51 14.67
C SER A 176 -20.02 14.28 14.36
N ASP A 177 -20.11 15.31 13.50
CA ASP A 177 -19.01 16.20 13.14
C ASP A 177 -18.46 17.01 14.33
N ALA A 178 -19.24 17.10 15.43
CA ALA A 178 -18.83 17.74 16.68
C ALA A 178 -17.57 17.10 17.33
N TRP A 179 -17.19 15.90 16.94
CA TRP A 179 -16.02 15.18 17.47
C TRP A 179 -14.71 15.53 16.75
N SER A 180 -14.74 16.52 15.84
CA SER A 180 -13.54 16.96 15.07
C SER A 180 -12.76 15.81 14.42
N LEU A 181 -13.46 14.75 14.01
CA LEU A 181 -12.86 13.58 13.36
C LEU A 181 -12.34 13.86 11.96
N GLU A 182 -12.57 15.06 11.43
CA GLU A 182 -11.89 15.58 10.23
C GLU A 182 -10.37 15.53 10.36
N TYR A 183 -9.85 15.66 11.60
CA TYR A 183 -8.42 15.50 11.89
C TYR A 183 -7.98 14.04 12.05
N ALA A 184 -8.91 13.10 12.20
CA ALA A 184 -8.57 11.69 12.40
C ALA A 184 -7.80 11.11 11.20
N ALA A 185 -8.16 11.50 9.97
CA ALA A 185 -7.43 11.12 8.77
C ALA A 185 -5.99 11.65 8.76
N MET A 186 -5.79 12.91 9.17
CA MET A 186 -4.47 13.53 9.26
C MET A 186 -3.63 12.87 10.36
N LEU A 187 -4.23 12.62 11.52
CA LEU A 187 -3.56 11.93 12.64
C LEU A 187 -3.19 10.50 12.28
N ALA A 188 -4.05 9.79 11.56
CA ALA A 188 -3.77 8.45 11.07
C ALA A 188 -2.60 8.43 10.08
N LEU A 189 -2.57 9.38 9.13
CA LEU A 189 -1.45 9.52 8.21
C LEU A 189 -0.14 9.83 8.95
N LEU A 190 -0.18 10.71 9.95
CA LEU A 190 0.97 11.00 10.80
C LEU A 190 1.42 9.78 11.61
N ALA A 191 0.48 9.04 12.20
CA ALA A 191 0.78 7.83 12.96
C ALA A 191 1.46 6.74 12.10
N ILE A 192 1.13 6.67 10.81
CA ILE A 192 1.78 5.76 9.86
C ILE A 192 3.12 6.33 9.38
N LEU A 193 3.19 7.65 9.17
CA LEU A 193 4.38 8.32 8.65
C LEU A 193 5.54 8.30 9.65
N LEU A 194 5.27 8.58 10.93
CA LEU A 194 6.32 8.72 11.95
C LEU A 194 7.19 7.46 12.12
N PRO A 195 6.65 6.23 12.21
CA PRO A 195 7.45 5.01 12.29
C PRO A 195 8.26 4.71 11.02
N LEU A 196 7.90 5.27 9.86
CA LEU A 196 8.65 5.11 8.62
C LEU A 196 9.91 5.96 8.58
N VAL A 197 10.01 7.01 9.42
CA VAL A 197 11.17 7.90 9.49
C VAL A 197 12.25 7.28 10.37
N VAL A 198 12.94 6.25 9.87
CA VAL A 198 13.94 5.48 10.62
C VAL A 198 15.37 5.98 10.45
N ASN A 199 15.64 6.90 9.53
CA ASN A 199 16.98 7.38 9.23
C ASN A 199 17.02 8.89 8.90
N ARG A 200 18.24 9.48 8.95
CA ARG A 200 18.42 10.91 8.68
C ARG A 200 17.96 11.37 7.29
N PRO A 201 18.21 10.65 6.18
CA PRO A 201 17.70 11.05 4.87
C PRO A 201 16.16 11.18 4.83
N LEU A 202 15.43 10.24 5.43
CA LEU A 202 13.97 10.29 5.51
C LEU A 202 13.47 11.44 6.39
N MET A 203 14.17 11.72 7.48
CA MET A 203 13.85 12.88 8.35
C MET A 203 14.01 14.20 7.58
N VAL A 204 15.11 14.36 6.85
CA VAL A 204 15.33 15.56 6.01
C VAL A 204 14.30 15.65 4.90
N CYS A 205 13.97 14.52 4.25
CA CYS A 205 12.90 14.46 3.27
C CYS A 205 11.57 14.98 3.86
N LEU A 206 11.18 14.50 5.04
CA LEU A 206 9.95 14.91 5.72
C LEU A 206 9.94 16.40 6.06
N ILE A 207 11.02 16.91 6.65
CA ILE A 207 11.12 18.33 7.06
C ILE A 207 11.06 19.24 5.83
N VAL A 208 11.83 18.92 4.78
CA VAL A 208 11.86 19.74 3.56
C VAL A 208 10.51 19.68 2.83
N ALA A 209 9.91 18.50 2.71
CA ALA A 209 8.58 18.36 2.12
C ALA A 209 7.53 19.16 2.90
N GLY A 210 7.55 19.08 4.24
CA GLY A 210 6.66 19.84 5.10
C GLY A 210 6.83 21.36 4.96
N ALA A 211 8.08 21.84 4.93
CA ALA A 211 8.38 23.26 4.73
C ALA A 211 7.91 23.77 3.36
N ILE A 212 8.18 23.00 2.30
CA ILE A 212 7.72 23.36 0.95
C ILE A 212 6.20 23.31 0.86
N ALA A 213 5.55 22.31 1.48
CA ALA A 213 4.10 22.21 1.51
C ALA A 213 3.47 23.42 2.24
N TRP A 214 4.07 23.85 3.35
CA TRP A 214 3.63 25.01 4.11
C TRP A 214 3.70 26.30 3.28
N VAL A 215 4.84 26.58 2.67
CA VAL A 215 4.99 27.76 1.81
C VAL A 215 4.17 27.64 0.54
N GLY A 216 4.08 26.44 -0.01
CA GLY A 216 3.36 26.12 -1.24
C GLY A 216 1.83 26.21 -1.14
N GLN A 217 1.26 26.39 0.05
CA GLN A 217 -0.19 26.63 0.22
C GLN A 217 -0.66 27.90 -0.52
N LEU A 218 0.24 28.85 -0.74
CA LEU A 218 -0.04 30.11 -1.45
C LEU A 218 -0.10 29.93 -2.98
N LEU A 219 0.33 28.77 -3.51
CA LEU A 219 0.36 28.52 -4.94
C LEU A 219 -1.00 28.01 -5.47
N PRO A 220 -1.44 28.51 -6.63
CA PRO A 220 -2.67 28.02 -7.26
C PRO A 220 -2.53 26.55 -7.67
N LEU A 221 -3.68 25.86 -7.89
CA LEU A 221 -3.76 24.48 -8.35
C LEU A 221 -3.03 23.45 -7.45
N ARG A 222 -2.75 23.82 -6.19
CA ARG A 222 -2.02 22.97 -5.22
C ARG A 222 -0.64 22.49 -5.73
N LEU A 223 -0.01 23.26 -6.60
CA LEU A 223 1.35 23.00 -7.09
C LEU A 223 2.36 22.87 -5.94
N GLY A 224 2.08 23.50 -4.80
CA GLY A 224 2.88 23.36 -3.59
C GLY A 224 3.04 21.91 -3.14
N LEU A 225 2.02 21.06 -3.32
CA LEU A 225 2.09 19.63 -2.96
C LEU A 225 3.05 18.87 -3.89
N VAL A 226 2.99 19.13 -5.19
CA VAL A 226 3.89 18.52 -6.17
C VAL A 226 5.34 18.94 -5.91
N LEU A 227 5.55 20.25 -5.66
CA LEU A 227 6.87 20.77 -5.30
C LEU A 227 7.39 20.19 -3.98
N ALA A 228 6.52 20.01 -2.99
CA ALA A 228 6.87 19.38 -1.71
C ALA A 228 7.35 17.94 -1.89
N VAL A 229 6.67 17.15 -2.71
CA VAL A 229 7.07 15.77 -3.01
C VAL A 229 8.42 15.76 -3.72
N ILE A 230 8.58 16.53 -4.78
CA ILE A 230 9.83 16.59 -5.55
C ILE A 230 10.98 17.10 -4.67
N GLY A 231 10.78 18.21 -3.98
CA GLY A 231 11.81 18.83 -3.13
C GLY A 231 12.21 17.94 -1.96
N GLY A 232 11.24 17.29 -1.32
CA GLY A 232 11.50 16.33 -0.23
C GLY A 232 12.32 15.13 -0.70
N VAL A 233 11.93 14.52 -1.83
CA VAL A 233 12.66 13.36 -2.41
C VAL A 233 14.09 13.76 -2.80
N VAL A 234 14.27 14.89 -3.49
CA VAL A 234 15.59 15.38 -3.87
C VAL A 234 16.46 15.62 -2.64
N ALA A 235 15.94 16.28 -1.62
CA ALA A 235 16.68 16.53 -0.37
C ALA A 235 17.08 15.22 0.33
N GLY A 236 16.17 14.25 0.40
CA GLY A 236 16.45 12.93 0.98
C GLY A 236 17.56 12.19 0.23
N VAL A 237 17.49 12.15 -1.10
CA VAL A 237 18.49 11.50 -1.96
C VAL A 237 19.87 12.18 -1.84
N VAL A 238 19.92 13.50 -1.82
CA VAL A 238 21.19 14.24 -1.65
C VAL A 238 21.83 13.91 -0.31
N VAL A 239 21.07 13.89 0.78
CA VAL A 239 21.61 13.53 2.10
C VAL A 239 22.09 12.09 2.14
N GLU A 240 21.37 11.16 1.52
CA GLU A 240 21.79 9.76 1.41
C GLU A 240 23.09 9.61 0.65
N GLN A 241 23.23 10.28 -0.50
CA GLN A 241 24.49 10.28 -1.29
C GLN A 241 25.67 10.87 -0.50
N LEU A 242 25.46 11.95 0.23
CA LEU A 242 26.49 12.57 1.07
C LEU A 242 26.94 11.63 2.20
N GLN A 243 25.98 10.90 2.82
CA GLN A 243 26.30 9.91 3.85
C GLN A 243 27.09 8.72 3.28
N ASN A 244 26.72 8.23 2.10
CA ASN A 244 27.40 7.13 1.44
C ASN A 244 28.83 7.50 1.02
N LYS A 245 29.06 8.74 0.53
CA LYS A 245 30.40 9.26 0.24
C LYS A 245 31.29 9.36 1.48
N ARG A 246 30.71 9.67 2.65
CA ARG A 246 31.47 9.72 3.92
C ARG A 246 31.79 8.35 4.51
N LYS A 247 31.12 7.29 4.08
CA LYS A 247 31.33 5.90 4.51
C LYS A 247 32.22 5.11 3.54
N ALA A 248 32.49 5.64 2.35
CA ALA A 248 33.47 5.07 1.44
C ALA A 248 34.87 5.34 2.00
N PRO A 249 35.75 4.30 2.13
CA PRO A 249 37.09 4.42 2.68
C PRO A 249 37.99 5.26 1.79
#